data_dced8634ef13899a4b2c9069f38fd560
#
_entry.id   dced8634ef13899a4b2c9069f38fd560
#
_cell.length_a   1.000
_cell.length_b   1.000
_cell.length_c   1.000
_cell.angle_alpha   90.00
_cell.angle_beta   90.00
_cell.angle_gamma   90.00
#
_symmetry.space_group_name_H-M   'P 1'
#
loop_
_entity.id
_entity.type
_entity.pdbx_description
1 polymer ?
#
loop_
_entity_poly.entity_id
_entity_poly.type
_entity_poly.pdbx_seq_one_letter_code
_entity_poly.pdbx_strand_id
1 'polypeptide(L)'
;MNKTSTIRLALVGCGEHAETGHAIPLARYQSEHPYSIALVAACDIRIERAQRFCQRYGFKGSYSNIDELLSREEIDGCIAVVPPERISETGILLLNRHIPCVVEKPLGSVLAEVEELAIKAAESGTPNMVSVNRRFMPFLNRALEWAGNAGSIRYVHCTLARHARSEREFIWATAVHAVDTLRYIAGEVKKFECRTMMAGTAAWYAIDLLFQSGVEGRIDVLPTAGMVEETYHLSGEGFHVSVTCPFGRKRGWVAHRNGALVTEEWAPAEMPEDLVNGCYQETAAFIRALTDRSIPKPSIADVAPSVQICMSIANEQIGR
;
A
#
# COMPACT_ATOMS: atom_id res chain seq x y z
N MET A 1 19.99 1.56 29.95
CA MET A 1 19.56 1.24 28.57
C MET A 1 18.48 0.17 28.69
N ASN A 2 17.21 0.53 28.47
CA ASN A 2 16.14 -0.47 28.40
C ASN A 2 16.45 -1.37 27.19
N LYS A 3 16.64 -2.68 27.43
CA LYS A 3 16.68 -3.65 26.33
C LYS A 3 15.31 -3.59 25.63
N THR A 4 15.24 -2.94 24.46
CA THR A 4 14.09 -3.11 23.57
C THR A 4 13.98 -4.59 23.27
N SER A 5 12.86 -5.21 23.58
CA SER A 5 12.62 -6.62 23.28
C SER A 5 12.63 -6.80 21.75
N THR A 6 13.27 -7.85 21.28
CA THR A 6 13.24 -8.23 19.85
C THR A 6 11.80 -8.48 19.42
N ILE A 7 11.32 -7.80 18.38
CA ILE A 7 9.97 -7.96 17.82
C ILE A 7 9.92 -9.24 16.98
N ARG A 8 9.03 -10.15 17.31
CA ARG A 8 8.87 -11.46 16.64
C ARG A 8 7.81 -11.34 15.56
N LEU A 9 8.19 -11.57 14.31
CA LEU A 9 7.32 -11.40 13.14
C LEU A 9 7.08 -12.71 12.42
N ALA A 10 5.84 -12.91 11.97
CA ALA A 10 5.44 -13.98 11.07
C ALA A 10 4.93 -13.39 9.75
N LEU A 11 5.04 -14.17 8.67
CA LEU A 11 4.53 -13.86 7.35
C LEU A 11 3.61 -14.98 6.86
N VAL A 12 2.40 -14.62 6.44
CA VAL A 12 1.39 -15.54 5.89
C VAL A 12 1.16 -15.22 4.42
N GLY A 13 1.36 -16.20 3.55
CA GLY A 13 1.45 -16.06 2.10
C GLY A 13 2.90 -15.85 1.67
N CYS A 14 3.43 -16.78 0.84
CA CYS A 14 4.81 -16.77 0.36
C CYS A 14 4.86 -16.73 -1.18
N GLY A 15 4.02 -15.86 -1.78
CA GLY A 15 3.97 -15.60 -3.21
C GLY A 15 4.99 -14.53 -3.64
N GLU A 16 4.97 -14.20 -4.93
CA GLU A 16 5.86 -13.18 -5.52
C GLU A 16 5.67 -11.80 -4.88
N HIS A 17 4.41 -11.41 -4.63
CA HIS A 17 4.14 -10.13 -3.98
C HIS A 17 4.63 -10.11 -2.52
N ALA A 18 4.47 -11.21 -1.78
CA ALA A 18 5.02 -11.35 -0.43
C ALA A 18 6.56 -11.26 -0.43
N GLU A 19 7.21 -11.77 -1.48
CA GLU A 19 8.65 -11.69 -1.63
C GLU A 19 9.12 -10.25 -1.82
N THR A 20 8.59 -9.58 -2.85
CA THR A 20 9.05 -8.24 -3.25
C THR A 20 8.55 -7.12 -2.34
N GLY A 21 7.34 -7.25 -1.80
CA GLY A 21 6.71 -6.23 -0.95
C GLY A 21 7.10 -6.35 0.53
N HIS A 22 7.42 -7.55 1.02
CA HIS A 22 7.58 -7.77 2.46
C HIS A 22 8.84 -8.54 2.86
N ALA A 23 9.13 -9.71 2.26
CA ALA A 23 10.26 -10.52 2.72
C ALA A 23 11.61 -9.86 2.47
N ILE A 24 11.80 -9.23 1.31
CA ILE A 24 13.01 -8.44 0.99
C ILE A 24 13.15 -7.24 1.95
N PRO A 25 12.11 -6.38 2.14
CA PRO A 25 12.16 -5.31 3.14
C PRO A 25 12.46 -5.78 4.56
N LEU A 26 11.85 -6.88 5.01
CA LEU A 26 12.09 -7.45 6.35
C LEU A 26 13.54 -7.93 6.52
N ALA A 27 14.08 -8.65 5.53
CA ALA A 27 15.46 -9.13 5.55
C ALA A 27 16.46 -7.95 5.55
N ARG A 28 16.18 -6.91 4.76
CA ARG A 28 16.97 -5.66 4.78
C ARG A 28 16.92 -5.01 6.15
N TYR A 29 15.72 -4.82 6.71
CA TYR A 29 15.55 -4.20 8.02
C TYR A 29 16.30 -4.97 9.12
N GLN A 30 16.21 -6.31 9.10
CA GLN A 30 16.94 -7.17 10.04
C GLN A 30 18.47 -7.02 9.90
N SER A 31 18.96 -6.89 8.67
CA SER A 31 20.40 -6.68 8.40
C SER A 31 20.88 -5.32 8.89
N GLU A 32 20.09 -4.27 8.68
CA GLU A 32 20.44 -2.89 9.07
C GLU A 32 20.24 -2.63 10.56
N HIS A 33 19.33 -3.39 11.20
CA HIS A 33 18.99 -3.27 12.62
C HIS A 33 19.11 -4.64 13.33
N PRO A 34 20.33 -5.16 13.53
CA PRO A 34 20.53 -6.47 14.16
C PRO A 34 19.85 -6.55 15.53
N TYR A 35 19.21 -7.68 15.81
CA TYR A 35 18.48 -7.99 17.06
C TYR A 35 17.20 -7.19 17.30
N SER A 36 16.80 -6.27 16.42
CA SER A 36 15.55 -5.51 16.57
C SER A 36 14.32 -6.35 16.24
N ILE A 37 14.45 -7.26 15.26
CA ILE A 37 13.38 -8.18 14.87
C ILE A 37 13.90 -9.62 14.78
N ALA A 38 12.96 -10.56 14.93
CA ALA A 38 13.16 -11.98 14.64
C ALA A 38 12.09 -12.44 13.66
N LEU A 39 12.50 -13.00 12.52
CA LEU A 39 11.61 -13.61 11.55
C LEU A 39 11.30 -15.04 12.04
N VAL A 40 10.17 -15.19 12.75
CA VAL A 40 9.86 -16.43 13.49
C VAL A 40 9.32 -17.50 12.55
N ALA A 41 8.34 -17.17 11.71
CA ALA A 41 7.70 -18.16 10.87
C ALA A 41 7.22 -17.60 9.53
N ALA A 42 7.28 -18.44 8.50
CA ALA A 42 6.60 -18.25 7.23
C ALA A 42 5.52 -19.31 7.05
N CYS A 43 4.35 -18.92 6.52
CA CYS A 43 3.23 -19.83 6.28
C CYS A 43 2.71 -19.67 4.85
N ASP A 44 2.52 -20.78 4.14
CA ASP A 44 1.84 -20.83 2.84
C ASP A 44 1.18 -22.20 2.68
N ILE A 45 -0.02 -22.26 2.11
CA ILE A 45 -0.71 -23.54 1.83
C ILE A 45 0.14 -24.54 1.04
N ARG A 46 1.12 -24.03 0.30
CA ARG A 46 2.18 -24.81 -0.34
C ARG A 46 3.42 -24.73 0.52
N ILE A 47 3.63 -25.74 1.35
CA ILE A 47 4.72 -25.77 2.33
C ILE A 47 6.10 -25.48 1.72
N GLU A 48 6.33 -25.86 0.48
CA GLU A 48 7.60 -25.65 -0.22
C GLU A 48 7.89 -24.16 -0.42
N ARG A 49 6.85 -23.32 -0.53
CA ARG A 49 7.01 -21.85 -0.60
C ARG A 49 7.44 -21.29 0.74
N ALA A 50 6.81 -21.72 1.84
CA ALA A 50 7.20 -21.33 3.19
C ALA A 50 8.64 -21.77 3.49
N GLN A 51 9.02 -23.00 3.16
CA GLN A 51 10.38 -23.51 3.31
C GLN A 51 11.41 -22.68 2.51
N ARG A 52 11.08 -22.29 1.28
CA ARG A 52 11.92 -21.41 0.47
C ARG A 52 12.12 -20.05 1.13
N PHE A 53 11.08 -19.47 1.72
CA PHE A 53 11.18 -18.20 2.45
C PHE A 53 12.05 -18.33 3.69
N CYS A 54 11.98 -19.45 4.42
CA CYS A 54 12.87 -19.74 5.53
C CYS A 54 14.35 -19.77 5.09
N GLN A 55 14.64 -20.49 4.02
CA GLN A 55 16.00 -20.62 3.49
C GLN A 55 16.56 -19.29 2.95
N ARG A 56 15.72 -18.48 2.29
CA ARG A 56 16.17 -17.29 1.59
C ARG A 56 16.19 -16.04 2.45
N TYR A 57 15.24 -15.91 3.37
CA TYR A 57 15.03 -14.69 4.16
C TYR A 57 15.23 -14.88 5.66
N GLY A 58 15.53 -16.09 6.12
CA GLY A 58 15.90 -16.35 7.50
C GLY A 58 14.73 -16.54 8.47
N PHE A 59 13.51 -16.82 7.96
CA PHE A 59 12.42 -17.28 8.83
C PHE A 59 12.78 -18.64 9.45
N LYS A 60 12.49 -18.82 10.74
CA LYS A 60 12.92 -20.01 11.50
C LYS A 60 12.01 -21.21 11.28
N GLY A 61 10.68 -21.00 11.32
CA GLY A 61 9.66 -22.03 11.17
C GLY A 61 8.94 -21.91 9.81
N SER A 62 8.54 -23.04 9.23
CA SER A 62 7.70 -23.13 8.04
C SER A 62 6.43 -23.90 8.34
N TYR A 63 5.28 -23.34 7.93
CA TYR A 63 3.95 -23.89 8.21
C TYR A 63 3.11 -23.92 6.95
N SER A 64 2.23 -24.92 6.84
CA SER A 64 1.21 -24.99 5.77
C SER A 64 -0.17 -24.52 6.23
N ASN A 65 -0.34 -24.29 7.54
CA ASN A 65 -1.60 -23.88 8.17
C ASN A 65 -1.34 -22.74 9.16
N ILE A 66 -2.14 -21.68 9.06
CA ILE A 66 -2.01 -20.50 9.91
C ILE A 66 -2.37 -20.79 11.37
N ASP A 67 -3.38 -21.64 11.64
CA ASP A 67 -3.75 -21.96 13.02
C ASP A 67 -2.66 -22.77 13.72
N GLU A 68 -1.97 -23.66 13.00
CA GLU A 68 -0.82 -24.37 13.51
C GLU A 68 0.32 -23.40 13.84
N LEU A 69 0.65 -22.45 12.94
CA LEU A 69 1.62 -21.40 13.21
C LEU A 69 1.27 -20.63 14.47
N LEU A 70 0.03 -20.12 14.56
CA LEU A 70 -0.43 -19.29 15.69
C LEU A 70 -0.55 -20.05 17.02
N SER A 71 -0.61 -21.38 16.97
CA SER A 71 -0.64 -22.21 18.18
C SER A 71 0.75 -22.59 18.70
N ARG A 72 1.75 -22.60 17.82
CA ARG A 72 3.11 -23.07 18.14
C ARG A 72 4.11 -21.93 18.34
N GLU A 73 3.87 -20.78 17.71
CA GLU A 73 4.82 -19.69 17.73
C GLU A 73 4.29 -18.50 18.54
N GLU A 74 5.16 -17.93 19.33
CA GLU A 74 4.92 -16.64 19.96
C GLU A 74 5.35 -15.52 19.01
N ILE A 75 4.39 -14.70 18.56
CA ILE A 75 4.60 -13.60 17.62
C ILE A 75 4.06 -12.28 18.17
N ASP A 76 4.74 -11.19 17.86
CA ASP A 76 4.36 -9.83 18.25
C ASP A 76 3.67 -9.09 17.09
N GLY A 77 3.77 -9.65 15.88
CA GLY A 77 3.08 -9.13 14.68
C GLY A 77 3.08 -10.12 13.53
N CYS A 78 2.08 -10.01 12.67
CA CYS A 78 1.89 -10.86 11.51
C CYS A 78 1.65 -10.03 10.25
N ILE A 79 2.29 -10.40 9.14
CA ILE A 79 2.06 -9.79 7.83
C ILE A 79 1.31 -10.80 6.97
N ALA A 80 0.08 -10.44 6.54
CA ALA A 80 -0.80 -11.30 5.76
C ALA A 80 -0.82 -10.87 4.30
N VAL A 81 -0.27 -11.69 3.41
CA VAL A 81 -0.15 -11.48 1.96
C VAL A 81 -0.80 -12.64 1.23
N VAL A 82 -2.10 -12.75 1.36
CA VAL A 82 -2.92 -13.82 0.77
C VAL A 82 -3.75 -13.26 -0.39
N PRO A 83 -4.34 -14.11 -1.25
CA PRO A 83 -5.22 -13.63 -2.31
C PRO A 83 -6.38 -12.78 -1.79
N PRO A 84 -6.94 -11.84 -2.61
CA PRO A 84 -8.01 -10.94 -2.19
C PRO A 84 -9.20 -11.65 -1.53
N GLU A 85 -9.56 -12.85 -2.02
CA GLU A 85 -10.68 -13.66 -1.52
C GLU A 85 -10.44 -14.23 -0.10
N ARG A 86 -9.19 -14.18 0.38
CA ARG A 86 -8.79 -14.72 1.69
C ARG A 86 -8.31 -13.64 2.66
N ILE A 87 -8.16 -12.39 2.19
CA ILE A 87 -7.52 -11.35 2.99
C ILE A 87 -8.40 -10.92 4.17
N SER A 88 -9.71 -10.76 3.95
CA SER A 88 -10.65 -10.39 5.01
C SER A 88 -10.71 -11.45 6.10
N GLU A 89 -10.90 -12.72 5.72
CA GLU A 89 -10.93 -13.85 6.65
C GLU A 89 -9.63 -13.96 7.47
N THR A 90 -8.48 -13.85 6.78
CA THR A 90 -7.16 -13.92 7.45
C THR A 90 -6.95 -12.74 8.40
N GLY A 91 -7.34 -11.52 7.97
CA GLY A 91 -7.29 -10.33 8.82
C GLY A 91 -8.17 -10.47 10.05
N ILE A 92 -9.41 -10.92 9.90
CA ILE A 92 -10.35 -11.16 11.01
C ILE A 92 -9.80 -12.22 11.98
N LEU A 93 -9.20 -13.29 11.47
CA LEU A 93 -8.56 -14.30 12.30
C LEU A 93 -7.47 -13.69 13.21
N LEU A 94 -6.58 -12.87 12.63
CA LEU A 94 -5.51 -12.20 13.37
C LEU A 94 -6.05 -11.21 14.41
N LEU A 95 -7.04 -10.41 14.01
CA LEU A 95 -7.71 -9.45 14.92
C LEU A 95 -8.40 -10.14 16.10
N ASN A 96 -9.11 -11.25 15.85
CA ASN A 96 -9.77 -12.03 16.90
C ASN A 96 -8.77 -12.71 17.86
N ARG A 97 -7.54 -12.95 17.41
CA ARG A 97 -6.43 -13.46 18.24
C ARG A 97 -5.62 -12.34 18.90
N HIS A 98 -6.04 -11.07 18.74
CA HIS A 98 -5.32 -9.89 19.23
C HIS A 98 -3.86 -9.81 18.76
N ILE A 99 -3.59 -10.27 17.52
CA ILE A 99 -2.26 -10.23 16.93
C ILE A 99 -2.15 -8.98 16.07
N PRO A 100 -1.25 -8.03 16.40
CA PRO A 100 -0.97 -6.88 15.55
C PRO A 100 -0.64 -7.32 14.13
N CYS A 101 -1.26 -6.70 13.12
CA CYS A 101 -1.09 -7.21 11.76
C CYS A 101 -0.97 -6.13 10.68
N VAL A 102 -0.25 -6.48 9.62
CA VAL A 102 -0.35 -5.84 8.31
C VAL A 102 -1.20 -6.75 7.43
N VAL A 103 -2.21 -6.20 6.78
CA VAL A 103 -3.00 -6.89 5.76
C VAL A 103 -2.78 -6.24 4.40
N GLU A 104 -2.70 -7.05 3.35
CA GLU A 104 -2.59 -6.55 1.99
C GLU A 104 -3.91 -5.92 1.50
N LYS A 105 -3.77 -4.91 0.61
CA LYS A 105 -4.90 -4.42 -0.19
C LYS A 105 -5.30 -5.49 -1.23
N PRO A 106 -6.58 -5.53 -1.64
CA PRO A 106 -7.64 -4.54 -1.44
C PRO A 106 -8.56 -4.78 -0.23
N LEU A 107 -8.24 -5.47 0.79
CA LEU A 107 -9.02 -5.76 2.01
C LEU A 107 -10.15 -6.79 1.83
N GLY A 108 -10.43 -7.22 0.62
CA GLY A 108 -11.47 -8.17 0.27
C GLY A 108 -11.74 -8.18 -1.22
N SER A 109 -12.54 -9.11 -1.71
CA SER A 109 -12.97 -9.24 -3.10
C SER A 109 -14.36 -8.66 -3.36
N VAL A 110 -15.15 -8.45 -2.32
CA VAL A 110 -16.47 -7.82 -2.36
C VAL A 110 -16.62 -6.81 -1.22
N LEU A 111 -17.55 -5.86 -1.39
CA LEU A 111 -17.74 -4.76 -0.44
C LEU A 111 -18.06 -5.25 0.99
N ALA A 112 -18.89 -6.29 1.11
CA ALA A 112 -19.26 -6.86 2.40
C ALA A 112 -18.04 -7.37 3.21
N GLU A 113 -17.05 -7.97 2.55
CA GLU A 113 -15.80 -8.42 3.18
C GLU A 113 -14.98 -7.25 3.72
N VAL A 114 -14.91 -6.14 2.96
CA VAL A 114 -14.21 -4.91 3.38
C VAL A 114 -14.89 -4.28 4.60
N GLU A 115 -16.23 -4.22 4.60
CA GLU A 115 -17.03 -3.69 5.70
C GLU A 115 -16.88 -4.56 6.96
N GLU A 116 -16.99 -5.88 6.82
CA GLU A 116 -16.82 -6.81 7.93
C GLU A 116 -15.42 -6.69 8.56
N LEU A 117 -14.37 -6.66 7.74
CA LEU A 117 -13.01 -6.50 8.23
C LEU A 117 -12.82 -5.15 8.96
N ALA A 118 -13.41 -4.07 8.44
CA ALA A 118 -13.35 -2.75 9.08
C ALA A 118 -14.08 -2.72 10.43
N ILE A 119 -15.26 -3.35 10.53
CA ILE A 119 -16.01 -3.50 11.79
C ILE A 119 -15.17 -4.30 12.79
N LYS A 120 -14.63 -5.45 12.39
CA LYS A 120 -13.82 -6.29 13.28
C LYS A 120 -12.53 -5.59 13.74
N ALA A 121 -11.91 -4.80 12.89
CA ALA A 121 -10.75 -4.00 13.28
C ALA A 121 -11.10 -2.98 14.37
N ALA A 122 -12.25 -2.32 14.24
CA ALA A 122 -12.75 -1.38 15.25
C ALA A 122 -13.13 -2.07 16.57
N GLU A 123 -13.83 -3.20 16.49
CA GLU A 123 -14.27 -3.96 17.68
C GLU A 123 -13.11 -4.56 18.46
N SER A 124 -12.11 -5.11 17.79
CA SER A 124 -10.97 -5.79 18.44
C SER A 124 -10.03 -4.83 19.15
N GLY A 125 -9.93 -3.58 18.68
CA GLY A 125 -8.94 -2.61 19.14
C GLY A 125 -7.48 -3.04 18.86
N THR A 126 -7.27 -4.13 18.12
CA THR A 126 -5.95 -4.67 17.81
C THR A 126 -5.21 -3.74 16.86
N PRO A 127 -3.92 -3.41 17.10
CA PRO A 127 -3.12 -2.63 16.18
C PRO A 127 -3.08 -3.29 14.79
N ASN A 128 -3.48 -2.53 13.77
CA ASN A 128 -3.56 -3.04 12.41
C ASN A 128 -3.10 -1.99 11.40
N MET A 129 -2.57 -2.43 10.29
CA MET A 129 -2.08 -1.62 9.20
C MET A 129 -2.43 -2.26 7.86
N VAL A 130 -2.68 -1.45 6.85
CA VAL A 130 -2.87 -1.92 5.48
C VAL A 130 -1.64 -1.60 4.65
N SER A 131 -1.20 -2.56 3.86
CA SER A 131 -0.10 -2.37 2.93
C SER A 131 -0.54 -1.51 1.74
N VAL A 132 -0.25 -0.21 1.83
CA VAL A 132 -0.43 0.80 0.77
C VAL A 132 0.86 1.61 0.62
N ASN A 133 1.87 0.93 0.15
CA ASN A 133 3.26 1.38 0.09
C ASN A 133 3.46 2.76 -0.56
N ARG A 134 2.51 3.25 -1.41
CA ARG A 134 2.61 4.59 -2.02
C ARG A 134 2.66 5.71 -0.99
N ARG A 135 1.98 5.57 0.15
CA ARG A 135 2.06 6.54 1.27
C ARG A 135 3.46 6.65 1.87
N PHE A 136 4.32 5.66 1.62
CA PHE A 136 5.67 5.56 2.16
C PHE A 136 6.77 5.83 1.12
N MET A 137 6.43 6.15 -0.13
CA MET A 137 7.39 6.49 -1.16
C MET A 137 8.22 7.72 -0.78
N PRO A 138 9.56 7.62 -0.67
CA PRO A 138 10.39 8.74 -0.21
C PRO A 138 10.28 9.97 -1.09
N PHE A 139 10.23 9.77 -2.41
CA PHE A 139 10.14 10.86 -3.38
C PHE A 139 8.80 11.60 -3.31
N LEU A 140 7.70 10.88 -3.10
CA LEU A 140 6.38 11.48 -2.89
C LEU A 140 6.35 12.30 -1.59
N ASN A 141 6.87 11.73 -0.49
CA ASN A 141 6.83 12.41 0.80
C ASN A 141 7.69 13.68 0.82
N ARG A 142 8.89 13.66 0.18
CA ARG A 142 9.69 14.89 0.02
C ARG A 142 9.03 15.93 -0.87
N ALA A 143 8.38 15.48 -1.93
CA ALA A 143 7.59 16.35 -2.81
C ALA A 143 6.41 17.01 -2.08
N LEU A 144 5.71 16.23 -1.22
CA LEU A 144 4.63 16.74 -0.36
C LEU A 144 5.13 17.75 0.66
N GLU A 145 6.25 17.49 1.32
CA GLU A 145 6.88 18.41 2.26
C GLU A 145 7.24 19.73 1.56
N TRP A 146 7.86 19.66 0.39
CA TRP A 146 8.18 20.84 -0.40
C TRP A 146 6.91 21.61 -0.81
N ALA A 147 5.88 20.91 -1.32
CA ALA A 147 4.62 21.53 -1.73
C ALA A 147 3.92 22.22 -0.56
N GLY A 148 3.89 21.60 0.63
CA GLY A 148 3.33 22.17 1.85
C GLY A 148 4.03 23.47 2.28
N ASN A 149 5.35 23.55 2.08
CA ASN A 149 6.13 24.76 2.33
C ASN A 149 5.95 25.84 1.23
N ALA A 150 5.58 25.41 0.00
CA ALA A 150 5.36 26.33 -1.12
C ALA A 150 4.01 27.05 -1.05
N GLY A 151 2.98 26.40 -0.48
CA GLY A 151 1.63 26.95 -0.35
C GLY A 151 0.56 25.88 -0.24
N SER A 152 -0.70 26.31 -0.30
CA SER A 152 -1.84 25.39 -0.27
C SER A 152 -2.00 24.64 -1.60
N ILE A 153 -2.04 23.32 -1.55
CA ILE A 153 -2.41 22.50 -2.71
C ILE A 153 -3.88 22.80 -3.06
N ARG A 154 -4.16 23.02 -4.34
CA ARG A 154 -5.50 23.28 -4.86
C ARG A 154 -6.00 22.19 -5.80
N TYR A 155 -5.07 21.52 -6.48
CA TYR A 155 -5.38 20.46 -7.43
C TYR A 155 -4.36 19.34 -7.34
N VAL A 156 -4.85 18.09 -7.44
CA VAL A 156 -4.03 16.89 -7.47
C VAL A 156 -4.43 16.00 -8.66
N HIS A 157 -3.45 15.42 -9.35
CA HIS A 157 -3.72 14.53 -10.46
C HIS A 157 -2.82 13.29 -10.37
N CYS A 158 -3.39 12.12 -10.60
CA CYS A 158 -2.66 10.86 -10.72
C CYS A 158 -2.95 10.22 -12.08
N THR A 159 -1.89 9.83 -12.78
CA THR A 159 -2.00 8.91 -13.91
C THR A 159 -1.43 7.57 -13.52
N LEU A 160 -2.24 6.53 -13.60
CA LEU A 160 -1.85 5.14 -13.35
C LEU A 160 -1.93 4.38 -14.67
N ALA A 161 -0.80 4.30 -15.39
CA ALA A 161 -0.68 3.61 -16.67
C ALA A 161 -0.05 2.23 -16.48
N ARG A 162 -0.60 1.23 -17.17
CA ARG A 162 -0.06 -0.14 -17.20
C ARG A 162 -0.03 -0.66 -18.64
N HIS A 163 0.61 -1.81 -18.77
CA HIS A 163 0.70 -2.54 -20.02
C HIS A 163 -0.04 -3.88 -19.87
N ALA A 164 -0.98 -4.14 -20.80
CA ALA A 164 -1.68 -5.42 -20.93
C ALA A 164 -2.39 -5.94 -19.65
N ARG A 165 -3.01 -5.05 -18.88
CA ARG A 165 -3.82 -5.38 -17.71
C ARG A 165 -5.30 -5.23 -18.09
N SER A 166 -5.94 -6.33 -18.45
CA SER A 166 -7.34 -6.34 -18.93
C SER A 166 -8.32 -6.97 -17.93
N GLU A 167 -7.83 -7.42 -16.79
CA GLU A 167 -8.66 -7.99 -15.75
C GLU A 167 -9.60 -6.94 -15.14
N ARG A 168 -10.84 -7.35 -14.91
CA ARG A 168 -11.89 -6.49 -14.38
C ARG A 168 -11.58 -5.95 -12.98
N GLU A 169 -10.88 -6.75 -12.21
CA GLU A 169 -10.47 -6.46 -10.84
C GLU A 169 -9.45 -5.32 -10.77
N PHE A 170 -8.87 -4.90 -11.89
CA PHE A 170 -7.83 -3.89 -11.92
C PHE A 170 -8.22 -2.59 -11.19
N ILE A 171 -9.48 -2.14 -11.32
CA ILE A 171 -9.94 -0.90 -10.71
C ILE A 171 -9.88 -0.95 -9.17
N TRP A 172 -10.24 -2.06 -8.54
CA TRP A 172 -10.22 -2.17 -7.08
C TRP A 172 -8.99 -2.92 -6.54
N ALA A 173 -8.36 -3.78 -7.33
CA ALA A 173 -7.17 -4.51 -6.90
C ALA A 173 -5.86 -3.73 -7.11
N THR A 174 -5.81 -2.84 -8.11
CA THR A 174 -4.59 -2.08 -8.44
C THR A 174 -4.80 -0.57 -8.37
N ALA A 175 -5.89 -0.03 -8.96
CA ALA A 175 -6.10 1.40 -8.97
C ALA A 175 -6.47 1.98 -7.60
N VAL A 176 -6.78 1.12 -6.62
CA VAL A 176 -6.90 1.51 -5.21
C VAL A 176 -5.66 2.29 -4.71
N HIS A 177 -4.47 1.98 -5.22
CA HIS A 177 -3.27 2.75 -4.88
C HIS A 177 -3.37 4.22 -5.28
N ALA A 178 -3.94 4.53 -6.47
CA ALA A 178 -4.11 5.91 -6.91
C ALA A 178 -5.14 6.65 -6.05
N VAL A 179 -6.30 6.03 -5.78
CA VAL A 179 -7.35 6.60 -4.94
C VAL A 179 -6.83 6.83 -3.52
N ASP A 180 -6.15 5.84 -2.95
CA ASP A 180 -5.59 5.92 -1.60
C ASP A 180 -4.50 6.98 -1.48
N THR A 181 -3.62 7.08 -2.49
CA THR A 181 -2.56 8.10 -2.49
C THR A 181 -3.14 9.51 -2.59
N LEU A 182 -4.16 9.75 -3.44
CA LEU A 182 -4.78 11.06 -3.52
C LEU A 182 -5.54 11.41 -2.22
N ARG A 183 -6.16 10.43 -1.56
CA ARG A 183 -6.73 10.63 -0.21
C ARG A 183 -5.66 10.95 0.84
N TYR A 184 -4.52 10.31 0.76
CA TYR A 184 -3.37 10.62 1.63
C TYR A 184 -2.88 12.07 1.45
N ILE A 185 -2.88 12.56 0.20
CA ILE A 185 -2.42 13.92 -0.14
C ILE A 185 -3.45 14.99 0.21
N ALA A 186 -4.72 14.77 -0.15
CA ALA A 186 -5.76 15.81 -0.15
C ALA A 186 -6.84 15.63 0.93
N GLY A 187 -6.82 14.50 1.64
CA GLY A 187 -7.81 14.17 2.68
C GLY A 187 -8.98 13.36 2.15
N GLU A 188 -10.07 13.31 2.92
CA GLU A 188 -11.23 12.48 2.60
C GLU A 188 -11.99 12.99 1.38
N VAL A 189 -12.44 12.05 0.53
CA VAL A 189 -13.25 12.34 -0.66
C VAL A 189 -14.67 12.72 -0.21
N LYS A 190 -15.12 13.89 -0.64
CA LYS A 190 -16.50 14.38 -0.44
C LYS A 190 -17.44 13.87 -1.53
N LYS A 191 -16.96 13.87 -2.78
CA LYS A 191 -17.70 13.46 -3.97
C LYS A 191 -16.74 12.97 -5.03
N PHE A 192 -17.15 11.97 -5.80
CA PHE A 192 -16.44 11.56 -7.01
C PHE A 192 -17.41 11.34 -8.17
N GLU A 193 -16.91 11.48 -9.40
CA GLU A 193 -17.58 11.14 -10.63
C GLU A 193 -16.63 10.32 -11.51
N CYS A 194 -17.11 9.25 -12.12
CA CYS A 194 -16.30 8.38 -12.95
C CYS A 194 -16.86 8.29 -14.37
N ARG A 195 -16.01 8.53 -15.34
CA ARG A 195 -16.28 8.26 -16.75
C ARG A 195 -15.45 7.05 -17.18
N THR A 196 -16.12 6.09 -17.78
CA THR A 196 -15.49 4.89 -18.31
C THR A 196 -15.45 4.94 -19.82
N MET A 197 -14.33 4.53 -20.39
CA MET A 197 -14.10 4.43 -21.82
C MET A 197 -13.51 3.04 -22.12
N MET A 198 -14.06 2.36 -23.12
CA MET A 198 -13.49 1.09 -23.57
C MET A 198 -12.30 1.32 -24.51
N ALA A 199 -11.15 0.75 -24.17
CA ALA A 199 -9.95 0.71 -25.00
C ALA A 199 -9.66 -0.77 -25.36
N GLY A 200 -10.21 -1.22 -26.47
CA GLY A 200 -10.24 -2.63 -26.81
C GLY A 200 -11.13 -3.41 -25.84
N THR A 201 -10.58 -4.40 -25.15
CA THR A 201 -11.28 -5.22 -24.14
C THR A 201 -11.16 -4.68 -22.73
N ALA A 202 -10.33 -3.67 -22.50
CA ALA A 202 -10.09 -3.10 -21.18
C ALA A 202 -10.88 -1.80 -20.97
N ALA A 203 -11.39 -1.62 -19.75
CA ALA A 203 -12.00 -0.36 -19.34
C ALA A 203 -10.91 0.61 -18.85
N TRP A 204 -10.92 1.83 -19.37
CA TRP A 204 -10.16 2.96 -18.87
C TRP A 204 -11.07 3.88 -18.08
N TYR A 205 -10.53 4.48 -17.02
CA TYR A 205 -11.33 5.28 -16.10
C TYR A 205 -10.75 6.68 -15.96
N ALA A 206 -11.62 7.68 -16.00
CA ALA A 206 -11.32 9.05 -15.64
C ALA A 206 -12.18 9.40 -14.42
N ILE A 207 -11.55 9.53 -13.26
CA ILE A 207 -12.22 9.74 -11.98
C ILE A 207 -11.92 11.16 -11.52
N ASP A 208 -12.95 12.00 -11.47
CA ASP A 208 -12.86 13.35 -10.94
C ASP A 208 -13.28 13.32 -9.46
N LEU A 209 -12.50 13.99 -8.59
CA LEU A 209 -12.62 13.95 -7.14
C LEU A 209 -12.76 15.36 -6.57
N LEU A 210 -13.67 15.53 -5.62
CA LEU A 210 -13.73 16.68 -4.73
C LEU A 210 -13.46 16.22 -3.31
N PHE A 211 -12.43 16.76 -2.68
CA PHE A 211 -12.06 16.43 -1.30
C PHE A 211 -12.77 17.33 -0.30
N GLN A 212 -12.90 16.86 0.95
CA GLN A 212 -13.48 17.67 2.04
C GLN A 212 -12.66 18.93 2.34
N SER A 213 -11.37 18.90 2.09
CA SER A 213 -10.46 20.05 2.17
C SER A 213 -10.75 21.16 1.14
N GLY A 214 -11.61 20.90 0.14
CA GLY A 214 -11.86 21.78 -0.99
C GLY A 214 -10.84 21.63 -2.13
N VAL A 215 -9.87 20.72 -2.01
CA VAL A 215 -8.97 20.35 -3.10
C VAL A 215 -9.77 19.59 -4.16
N GLU A 216 -9.52 19.87 -5.43
CA GLU A 216 -10.03 19.09 -6.55
C GLU A 216 -8.97 18.11 -7.03
N GLY A 217 -9.38 16.99 -7.59
CA GLY A 217 -8.44 15.99 -8.09
C GLY A 217 -8.97 15.17 -9.25
N ARG A 218 -8.03 14.51 -9.92
CA ARG A 218 -8.33 13.60 -11.03
C ARG A 218 -7.43 12.38 -10.98
N ILE A 219 -7.99 11.22 -11.34
CA ILE A 219 -7.23 9.99 -11.55
C ILE A 219 -7.56 9.48 -12.96
N ASP A 220 -6.52 9.26 -13.77
CA ASP A 220 -6.63 8.56 -15.03
C ASP A 220 -6.05 7.14 -14.86
N VAL A 221 -6.93 6.13 -14.93
CA VAL A 221 -6.57 4.71 -14.82
C VAL A 221 -6.55 4.11 -16.21
N LEU A 222 -5.36 3.76 -16.70
CA LEU A 222 -5.07 3.38 -18.08
C LEU A 222 -4.40 1.98 -18.13
N PRO A 223 -5.14 0.88 -17.87
CA PRO A 223 -4.55 -0.44 -17.66
C PRO A 223 -3.87 -1.06 -18.90
N THR A 224 -4.16 -0.54 -20.08
CA THR A 224 -3.61 -1.03 -21.36
C THR A 224 -2.95 0.07 -22.19
N ALA A 225 -2.37 1.10 -21.56
CA ALA A 225 -1.73 2.24 -22.24
C ALA A 225 -0.40 1.90 -22.94
N GLY A 226 0.07 0.65 -22.82
CA GLY A 226 1.32 0.21 -23.48
C GLY A 226 2.60 0.62 -22.73
N MET A 227 2.47 1.26 -21.59
CA MET A 227 3.58 1.66 -20.71
C MET A 227 3.27 1.35 -19.25
N VAL A 228 4.30 1.30 -18.41
CA VAL A 228 4.15 1.13 -16.96
C VAL A 228 4.69 2.38 -16.29
N GLU A 229 3.78 3.25 -15.84
CA GLU A 229 4.12 4.51 -15.20
C GLU A 229 3.06 4.92 -14.18
N GLU A 230 3.48 5.52 -13.09
CA GLU A 230 2.63 6.25 -12.17
C GLU A 230 3.18 7.65 -11.98
N THR A 231 2.33 8.66 -12.18
CA THR A 231 2.68 10.06 -11.94
C THR A 231 1.68 10.71 -11.01
N TYR A 232 2.19 11.60 -10.15
CA TYR A 232 1.39 12.41 -9.26
C TYR A 232 1.76 13.87 -9.47
N HIS A 233 0.77 14.73 -9.69
CA HIS A 233 0.94 16.15 -9.87
C HIS A 233 0.21 16.91 -8.76
N LEU A 234 0.89 17.86 -8.18
CA LEU A 234 0.39 18.71 -7.10
C LEU A 234 0.50 20.16 -7.55
N SER A 235 -0.60 20.88 -7.58
CA SER A 235 -0.62 22.26 -8.01
C SER A 235 -1.26 23.16 -6.96
N GLY A 236 -0.66 24.31 -6.77
CA GLY A 236 -1.18 25.43 -5.99
C GLY A 236 -0.88 26.75 -6.70
N GLU A 237 -1.24 27.86 -6.08
CA GLU A 237 -0.95 29.16 -6.66
C GLU A 237 0.56 29.38 -6.74
N GLY A 238 1.07 29.57 -7.95
CA GLY A 238 2.48 29.86 -8.22
C GLY A 238 3.42 28.66 -8.09
N PHE A 239 2.92 27.43 -7.87
CA PHE A 239 3.78 26.24 -7.84
C PHE A 239 3.14 25.01 -8.49
N HIS A 240 4.00 24.13 -8.98
CA HIS A 240 3.64 22.82 -9.49
C HIS A 240 4.73 21.79 -9.15
N VAL A 241 4.31 20.61 -8.70
CA VAL A 241 5.19 19.48 -8.41
C VAL A 241 4.75 18.28 -9.24
N SER A 242 5.72 17.60 -9.84
CA SER A 242 5.50 16.34 -10.56
C SER A 242 6.35 15.24 -9.91
N VAL A 243 5.71 14.12 -9.56
CA VAL A 243 6.37 12.94 -9.01
C VAL A 243 6.15 11.78 -9.98
N THR A 244 7.21 11.09 -10.37
CA THR A 244 7.14 9.84 -11.14
C THR A 244 7.66 8.72 -10.25
N CYS A 245 6.77 7.93 -9.68
CA CYS A 245 7.09 6.85 -8.72
C CYS A 245 5.82 6.02 -8.43
N PRO A 246 5.91 4.71 -8.18
CA PRO A 246 7.11 3.89 -8.12
C PRO A 246 7.57 3.41 -9.51
N PHE A 247 6.73 3.56 -10.53
CA PHE A 247 6.98 3.12 -11.89
C PHE A 247 7.23 4.30 -12.82
N GLY A 248 8.08 4.09 -13.79
CA GLY A 248 8.45 5.09 -14.81
C GLY A 248 9.91 4.93 -15.21
N ARG A 249 10.26 5.52 -16.34
CA ARG A 249 11.62 5.46 -16.88
C ARG A 249 12.64 6.17 -15.99
N LYS A 250 12.25 7.29 -15.40
CA LYS A 250 13.06 8.07 -14.46
C LYS A 250 12.20 8.37 -13.24
N ARG A 251 12.56 7.78 -12.09
CA ARG A 251 11.80 7.88 -10.85
C ARG A 251 12.34 9.01 -9.99
N GLY A 252 11.46 9.83 -9.43
CA GLY A 252 11.83 10.98 -8.64
C GLY A 252 10.77 12.07 -8.67
N TRP A 253 11.16 13.29 -8.42
CA TRP A 253 10.25 14.43 -8.45
C TRP A 253 10.93 15.71 -8.90
N VAL A 254 10.13 16.63 -9.41
CA VAL A 254 10.54 17.98 -9.81
C VAL A 254 9.53 19.01 -9.32
N ALA A 255 10.00 20.19 -8.96
CA ALA A 255 9.14 21.31 -8.58
C ALA A 255 9.46 22.58 -9.34
N HIS A 256 8.39 23.25 -9.75
CA HIS A 256 8.43 24.56 -10.42
C HIS A 256 7.77 25.61 -9.54
N ARG A 257 8.28 26.82 -9.58
CA ARG A 257 7.70 28.00 -8.94
C ARG A 257 7.76 29.19 -9.90
N ASN A 258 6.62 29.82 -10.15
CA ASN A 258 6.50 30.99 -11.03
C ASN A 258 7.13 30.76 -12.42
N GLY A 259 6.93 29.56 -12.98
CA GLY A 259 7.44 29.18 -14.30
C GLY A 259 8.88 28.68 -14.35
N ALA A 260 9.63 28.75 -13.25
CA ALA A 260 11.01 28.27 -13.16
C ALA A 260 11.10 26.93 -12.46
N LEU A 261 11.98 26.02 -12.94
CA LEU A 261 12.40 24.83 -12.20
C LEU A 261 13.20 25.27 -10.97
N VAL A 262 12.77 24.88 -9.77
CA VAL A 262 13.42 25.28 -8.52
C VAL A 262 14.12 24.12 -7.80
N THR A 263 13.68 22.89 -8.03
CA THR A 263 14.34 21.71 -7.47
C THR A 263 13.94 20.45 -8.25
N GLU A 264 14.84 19.50 -8.29
CA GLU A 264 14.58 18.14 -8.76
C GLU A 264 15.40 17.12 -7.98
N GLU A 265 14.87 15.94 -7.84
CA GLU A 265 15.56 14.83 -7.22
C GLU A 265 15.17 13.52 -7.93
N TRP A 266 16.17 12.73 -8.28
CA TRP A 266 15.98 11.50 -9.04
C TRP A 266 16.60 10.31 -8.32
N ALA A 267 15.93 9.17 -8.38
CA ALA A 267 16.45 7.92 -7.86
C ALA A 267 17.71 7.52 -8.62
N PRO A 268 18.83 7.22 -7.93
CA PRO A 268 19.96 6.55 -8.53
C PRO A 268 19.53 5.25 -9.24
N ALA A 269 20.20 4.91 -10.35
CA ALA A 269 19.84 3.73 -11.13
C ALA A 269 19.94 2.41 -10.34
N GLU A 270 20.88 2.37 -9.39
CA GLU A 270 21.16 1.23 -8.52
C GLU A 270 20.30 1.21 -7.24
N MET A 271 19.44 2.22 -7.03
CA MET A 271 18.61 2.26 -5.82
C MET A 271 17.66 1.05 -5.78
N PRO A 272 17.70 0.24 -4.71
CA PRO A 272 16.82 -0.92 -4.59
C PRO A 272 15.35 -0.59 -4.71
N GLU A 273 14.58 -1.47 -5.36
CA GLU A 273 13.16 -1.26 -5.64
C GLU A 273 12.34 -1.05 -4.36
N ASP A 274 12.60 -1.82 -3.31
CA ASP A 274 11.92 -1.71 -2.02
C ASP A 274 12.12 -0.36 -1.33
N LEU A 275 13.25 0.32 -1.60
CA LEU A 275 13.50 1.69 -1.12
C LEU A 275 12.78 2.74 -1.96
N VAL A 276 12.69 2.54 -3.29
CA VAL A 276 12.05 3.50 -4.20
C VAL A 276 10.53 3.46 -4.04
N ASN A 277 9.97 2.25 -3.95
CA ASN A 277 8.52 2.04 -3.98
C ASN A 277 7.83 2.18 -2.61
N GLY A 278 8.59 2.40 -1.53
CA GLY A 278 8.08 2.62 -0.19
C GLY A 278 7.88 1.36 0.67
N CYS A 279 8.10 0.15 0.13
CA CYS A 279 7.88 -1.10 0.87
C CYS A 279 8.79 -1.23 2.11
N TYR A 280 10.05 -0.80 1.99
CA TYR A 280 10.95 -0.79 3.14
C TYR A 280 10.48 0.19 4.23
N GLN A 281 10.10 1.41 3.85
CA GLN A 281 9.62 2.44 4.79
C GLN A 281 8.31 2.03 5.45
N GLU A 282 7.42 1.36 4.71
CA GLU A 282 6.20 0.76 5.24
C GLU A 282 6.50 -0.32 6.29
N THR A 283 7.39 -1.26 5.97
CA THR A 283 7.88 -2.29 6.90
C THR A 283 8.49 -1.68 8.15
N ALA A 284 9.36 -0.68 7.99
CA ALA A 284 9.99 0.03 9.10
C ALA A 284 8.97 0.77 9.97
N ALA A 285 7.92 1.34 9.37
CA ALA A 285 6.84 2.02 10.09
C ALA A 285 6.04 1.05 10.96
N PHE A 286 5.71 -0.14 10.44
CA PHE A 286 5.03 -1.17 11.22
C PHE A 286 5.89 -1.66 12.40
N ILE A 287 7.16 -2.00 12.16
CA ILE A 287 8.09 -2.45 13.21
C ILE A 287 8.25 -1.36 14.29
N ARG A 288 8.39 -0.11 13.89
CA ARG A 288 8.48 1.02 14.83
C ARG A 288 7.23 1.15 15.68
N ALA A 289 6.04 1.04 15.07
CA ALA A 289 4.78 1.10 15.81
C ALA A 289 4.69 0.00 16.86
N LEU A 290 5.11 -1.24 16.55
CA LEU A 290 5.17 -2.34 17.51
C LEU A 290 6.19 -2.06 18.65
N THR A 291 7.36 -1.53 18.29
CA THR A 291 8.41 -1.20 19.26
C THR A 291 7.97 -0.11 20.24
N ASP A 292 7.33 0.94 19.72
CA ASP A 292 6.88 2.10 20.48
C ASP A 292 5.50 1.89 21.14
N ARG A 293 4.86 0.75 20.87
CA ARG A 293 3.48 0.43 21.27
C ARG A 293 2.48 1.49 20.83
N SER A 294 2.71 2.07 19.65
CA SER A 294 1.83 3.03 19.01
C SER A 294 0.90 2.34 18.01
N ILE A 295 -0.12 3.06 17.55
CA ILE A 295 -1.04 2.55 16.53
C ILE A 295 -0.38 2.68 15.16
N PRO A 296 -0.14 1.57 14.44
CA PRO A 296 0.42 1.64 13.09
C PRO A 296 -0.57 2.30 12.11
N LYS A 297 -0.03 2.99 11.11
CA LYS A 297 -0.79 3.72 10.10
C LYS A 297 -0.25 3.43 8.70
N PRO A 298 -1.15 3.39 7.67
CA PRO A 298 -2.60 3.54 7.78
C PRO A 298 -3.28 2.27 8.27
N SER A 299 -4.31 2.42 9.09
CA SER A 299 -5.13 1.31 9.59
C SER A 299 -6.13 0.82 8.53
N ILE A 300 -6.80 -0.29 8.81
CA ILE A 300 -7.91 -0.79 7.99
C ILE A 300 -8.99 0.29 7.82
N ALA A 301 -9.33 1.01 8.89
CA ALA A 301 -10.31 2.09 8.85
C ALA A 301 -9.85 3.27 7.96
N ASP A 302 -8.55 3.56 7.91
CA ASP A 302 -8.02 4.63 7.05
C ASP A 302 -8.07 4.28 5.56
N VAL A 303 -7.95 3.00 5.20
CA VAL A 303 -7.86 2.54 3.80
C VAL A 303 -9.19 2.02 3.24
N ALA A 304 -10.06 1.47 4.07
CA ALA A 304 -11.35 0.94 3.63
C ALA A 304 -12.15 1.90 2.73
N PRO A 305 -12.24 3.22 2.98
CA PRO A 305 -12.91 4.15 2.08
C PRO A 305 -12.31 4.21 0.66
N SER A 306 -10.98 4.02 0.52
CA SER A 306 -10.34 3.95 -0.81
C SER A 306 -10.80 2.73 -1.60
N VAL A 307 -10.91 1.59 -0.93
CA VAL A 307 -11.38 0.34 -1.54
C VAL A 307 -12.87 0.44 -1.89
N GLN A 308 -13.68 1.03 -1.00
CA GLN A 308 -15.12 1.24 -1.22
C GLN A 308 -15.39 2.11 -2.45
N ILE A 309 -14.64 3.19 -2.65
CA ILE A 309 -14.74 4.04 -3.86
C ILE A 309 -14.44 3.20 -5.11
N CYS A 310 -13.36 2.44 -5.12
CA CYS A 310 -12.99 1.61 -6.27
C CYS A 310 -14.03 0.53 -6.57
N MET A 311 -14.58 -0.13 -5.55
CA MET A 311 -15.63 -1.15 -5.71
C MET A 311 -16.95 -0.54 -6.17
N SER A 312 -17.31 0.67 -5.72
CA SER A 312 -18.48 1.39 -6.21
C SER A 312 -18.38 1.69 -7.70
N ILE A 313 -17.20 2.16 -8.16
CA ILE A 313 -16.94 2.37 -9.60
C ILE A 313 -17.08 1.06 -10.38
N ALA A 314 -16.54 -0.05 -9.86
CA ALA A 314 -16.66 -1.36 -10.50
C ALA A 314 -18.14 -1.83 -10.62
N ASN A 315 -18.95 -1.57 -9.62
CA ASN A 315 -20.35 -1.99 -9.56
C ASN A 315 -21.27 -1.16 -10.49
N GLU A 316 -21.03 0.13 -10.64
CA GLU A 316 -21.79 0.98 -11.58
C GLU A 316 -21.69 0.53 -13.03
N GLN A 317 -20.65 -0.24 -13.38
CA GLN A 317 -20.46 -0.79 -14.72
C GLN A 317 -21.28 -2.05 -14.98
N ILE A 318 -21.70 -2.76 -13.92
CA ILE A 318 -22.52 -3.99 -14.06
C ILE A 318 -23.97 -3.63 -14.41
N GLY A 319 -24.39 -2.42 -14.07
CA GLY A 319 -25.75 -1.92 -14.29
C GLY A 319 -25.97 -1.20 -15.64
N ARG A 320 -24.93 -1.07 -16.46
CA ARG A 320 -24.99 -0.50 -17.81
C ARG A 320 -24.70 -1.54 -18.87
#